data_5b233d07b4a0f13bd97e92c05b08a11e
#
_entry.id   5b233d07b4a0f13bd97e92c05b08a11e
#
_cell.length_a   1.000
_cell.length_b   1.000
_cell.length_c   1.000
_cell.angle_alpha   90.00
_cell.angle_beta   90.00
_cell.angle_gamma   90.00
#
_symmetry.space_group_name_H-M   'P 1'
#
loop_
_entity.id
_entity.type
_entity.pdbx_description
1 polymer ?
#
loop_
_entity_poly.entity_id
_entity_poly.type
_entity_poly.pdbx_seq_one_letter_code
_entity_poly.pdbx_strand_id
1 'polypeptide(L)'
;LENFVSKVGQHIEILKLEEFGPALFIDSELQVAEKDEKKYSSQFVGSALNLSKNNSSAAIIGGGDGGVARELSSKGFDLIDWYELDPEVVKVCQKHLIKVCGDVKANNKVKTFWGDAFESIKKVKDSKYDKIFVDLNDDQFCIDLAAKNMKALKRILKSGGVITAQVGCMSKKPRQVKNWLELLKNNFGNVTLDEVFIPSFDCRWNFASSHNKDQY
;
A
#
# COMPACT_ATOMS: atom_id res chain seq x y z
N LEU A 1 18.91 -2.50 14.94
CA LEU A 1 19.51 -3.34 13.90
C LEU A 1 20.08 -2.50 12.75
N GLU A 2 19.36 -1.49 12.31
CA GLU A 2 19.80 -0.49 11.33
C GLU A 2 19.32 0.89 11.74
N ASN A 3 20.08 1.93 11.42
CA ASN A 3 19.70 3.34 11.64
C ASN A 3 20.54 4.20 10.68
N PHE A 4 19.89 4.84 9.70
CA PHE A 4 20.54 5.67 8.69
C PHE A 4 19.55 6.56 7.95
N VAL A 5 20.08 7.55 7.26
CA VAL A 5 19.29 8.37 6.33
C VAL A 5 19.51 7.85 4.91
N SER A 6 18.44 7.53 4.21
CA SER A 6 18.49 7.01 2.85
C SER A 6 18.82 8.10 1.83
N LYS A 7 19.12 7.69 0.59
CA LYS A 7 19.42 8.63 -0.51
C LYS A 7 18.26 9.55 -0.90
N VAL A 8 17.03 9.15 -0.58
CA VAL A 8 15.84 9.98 -0.81
C VAL A 8 15.49 10.86 0.40
N GLY A 9 16.31 10.78 1.48
CA GLY A 9 16.20 11.64 2.66
C GLY A 9 15.32 11.10 3.78
N GLN A 10 14.84 9.86 3.70
CA GLN A 10 14.06 9.23 4.78
C GLN A 10 15.00 8.71 5.87
N HIS A 11 14.67 8.96 7.13
CA HIS A 11 15.37 8.36 8.27
C HIS A 11 14.80 6.97 8.54
N ILE A 12 15.58 5.94 8.26
CA ILE A 12 15.17 4.53 8.31
C ILE A 12 15.77 3.88 9.55
N GLU A 13 14.94 3.23 10.35
CA GLU A 13 15.37 2.48 11.52
C GLU A 13 14.73 1.09 11.50
N ILE A 14 15.53 0.06 11.75
CA ILE A 14 15.04 -1.28 12.06
C ILE A 14 15.34 -1.54 13.56
N LEU A 15 14.29 -1.62 14.34
CA LEU A 15 14.36 -1.89 15.77
C LEU A 15 13.78 -3.28 16.08
N LYS A 16 14.22 -3.87 17.17
CA LYS A 16 13.61 -5.11 17.70
C LYS A 16 12.73 -4.74 18.88
N LEU A 17 11.43 -4.77 18.66
CA LEU A 17 10.44 -4.57 19.71
C LEU A 17 10.26 -5.87 20.48
N GLU A 18 10.13 -5.79 21.82
CA GLU A 18 10.03 -6.95 22.70
C GLU A 18 8.82 -7.83 22.35
N GLU A 19 7.65 -7.20 22.16
CA GLU A 19 6.40 -7.94 21.89
C GLU A 19 6.19 -8.22 20.40
N PHE A 20 6.71 -7.38 19.48
CA PHE A 20 6.35 -7.39 18.06
C PHE A 20 7.47 -7.83 17.12
N GLY A 21 8.68 -8.12 17.65
CA GLY A 21 9.83 -8.54 16.87
C GLY A 21 10.49 -7.40 16.08
N PRO A 22 11.18 -7.71 14.98
CA PRO A 22 11.72 -6.67 14.09
C PRO A 22 10.61 -5.76 13.57
N ALA A 23 10.90 -4.46 13.54
CA ALA A 23 9.97 -3.43 13.12
C ALA A 23 10.69 -2.35 12.33
N LEU A 24 10.03 -1.84 11.28
CA LEU A 24 10.48 -0.73 10.47
C LEU A 24 9.89 0.58 11.00
N PHE A 25 10.75 1.56 11.18
CA PHE A 25 10.37 2.95 11.40
C PHE A 25 10.91 3.81 10.26
N ILE A 26 10.11 4.75 9.80
CA ILE A 26 10.51 5.78 8.83
C ILE A 26 10.16 7.13 9.46
N ASP A 27 11.14 8.02 9.56
CA ASP A 27 11.00 9.34 10.17
C ASP A 27 10.37 9.27 11.59
N SER A 28 10.80 8.27 12.37
CA SER A 28 10.35 7.96 13.73
C SER A 28 8.89 7.45 13.83
N GLU A 29 8.20 7.20 12.72
CA GLU A 29 6.87 6.59 12.69
C GLU A 29 6.97 5.09 12.40
N LEU A 30 6.31 4.25 13.21
CA LEU A 30 6.21 2.80 13.00
C LEU A 30 5.43 2.52 11.72
N GLN A 31 6.07 1.83 10.78
CA GLN A 31 5.46 1.44 9.50
C GLN A 31 4.94 0.01 9.52
N VAL A 32 5.70 -0.90 10.13
CA VAL A 32 5.35 -2.31 10.20
C VAL A 32 6.09 -3.00 11.34
N ALA A 33 5.46 -4.01 11.95
CA ALA A 33 6.11 -4.92 12.89
C ALA A 33 5.86 -6.37 12.45
N GLU A 34 6.90 -7.23 12.52
CA GLU A 34 6.89 -8.57 11.94
C GLU A 34 5.75 -9.46 12.45
N LYS A 35 5.40 -9.33 13.74
CA LYS A 35 4.48 -10.26 14.40
C LYS A 35 3.02 -10.10 13.97
N ASP A 36 2.62 -8.90 13.56
CA ASP A 36 1.21 -8.61 13.24
C ASP A 36 0.99 -8.01 11.85
N GLU A 37 2.05 -7.82 11.07
CA GLU A 37 1.98 -7.33 9.70
C GLU A 37 0.99 -8.12 8.84
N LYS A 38 0.93 -9.44 9.00
CA LYS A 38 0.02 -10.27 8.21
C LYS A 38 -1.45 -9.91 8.40
N LYS A 39 -1.85 -9.37 9.57
CA LYS A 39 -3.20 -8.85 9.77
C LYS A 39 -3.47 -7.65 8.87
N TYR A 40 -2.48 -6.76 8.75
CA TYR A 40 -2.55 -5.58 7.89
C TYR A 40 -2.66 -5.97 6.42
N SER A 41 -1.65 -6.68 5.87
CA SER A 41 -1.61 -6.99 4.45
C SER A 41 -2.77 -7.89 3.99
N SER A 42 -3.17 -8.87 4.81
CA SER A 42 -4.30 -9.74 4.48
C SER A 42 -5.63 -8.98 4.47
N GLN A 43 -5.86 -8.06 5.41
CA GLN A 43 -7.07 -7.22 5.40
C GLN A 43 -7.03 -6.24 4.23
N PHE A 44 -5.90 -5.59 3.99
CA PHE A 44 -5.74 -4.63 2.90
C PHE A 44 -6.03 -5.26 1.53
N VAL A 45 -5.41 -6.40 1.25
CA VAL A 45 -5.67 -7.15 0.01
C VAL A 45 -7.10 -7.70 0.00
N GLY A 46 -7.57 -8.24 1.12
CA GLY A 46 -8.93 -8.78 1.28
C GLY A 46 -10.02 -7.76 0.96
N SER A 47 -9.86 -6.51 1.35
CA SER A 47 -10.80 -5.41 1.07
C SER A 47 -11.04 -5.23 -0.43
N ALA A 48 -9.98 -5.31 -1.25
CA ALA A 48 -10.12 -5.25 -2.70
C ALA A 48 -10.75 -6.52 -3.29
N LEU A 49 -10.36 -7.71 -2.78
CA LEU A 49 -10.84 -9.01 -3.28
C LEU A 49 -12.32 -9.25 -2.98
N ASN A 50 -12.83 -8.70 -1.89
CA ASN A 50 -14.24 -8.79 -1.52
C ASN A 50 -15.14 -8.03 -2.49
N LEU A 51 -14.63 -6.94 -3.08
CA LEU A 51 -15.40 -6.14 -4.04
C LEU A 51 -15.39 -6.73 -5.45
N SER A 52 -14.30 -7.34 -5.91
CA SER A 52 -14.21 -7.89 -7.28
C SER A 52 -13.31 -9.12 -7.30
N LYS A 53 -13.71 -10.13 -8.09
CA LYS A 53 -12.97 -11.39 -8.26
C LYS A 53 -11.94 -11.35 -9.40
N ASN A 54 -11.87 -10.26 -10.17
CA ASN A 54 -10.86 -10.11 -11.22
C ASN A 54 -9.49 -9.81 -10.59
N ASN A 55 -8.56 -10.75 -10.65
CA ASN A 55 -7.31 -10.74 -9.89
C ASN A 55 -6.08 -11.09 -10.77
N SER A 56 -6.07 -10.71 -12.05
CA SER A 56 -4.92 -10.99 -12.93
C SER A 56 -3.78 -10.02 -12.74
N SER A 57 -4.09 -8.72 -12.51
CA SER A 57 -3.08 -7.67 -12.50
C SER A 57 -3.30 -6.66 -11.38
N ALA A 58 -2.22 -6.32 -10.69
CA ALA A 58 -2.23 -5.33 -9.63
C ALA A 58 -1.11 -4.29 -9.77
N ALA A 59 -1.37 -3.08 -9.29
CA ALA A 59 -0.35 -2.08 -9.00
C ALA A 59 -0.31 -1.82 -7.49
N ILE A 60 0.90 -1.66 -6.94
CA ILE A 60 1.14 -1.21 -5.57
C ILE A 60 1.86 0.13 -5.65
N ILE A 61 1.33 1.15 -4.96
CA ILE A 61 1.91 2.49 -4.87
C ILE A 61 2.45 2.65 -3.44
N GLY A 62 3.76 2.59 -3.26
CA GLY A 62 4.42 2.52 -1.96
C GLY A 62 4.51 1.10 -1.41
N GLY A 63 4.41 0.93 -0.10
CA GLY A 63 4.46 -0.38 0.56
C GLY A 63 5.85 -1.02 0.56
N GLY A 64 6.88 -0.23 0.86
CA GLY A 64 8.30 -0.61 0.79
C GLY A 64 8.70 -1.80 1.66
N ASP A 65 7.88 -2.19 2.65
CA ASP A 65 8.12 -3.39 3.45
C ASP A 65 7.90 -4.71 2.67
N GLY A 66 7.13 -4.67 1.56
CA GLY A 66 6.87 -5.82 0.69
C GLY A 66 5.74 -6.73 1.16
N GLY A 67 5.06 -6.45 2.27
CA GLY A 67 3.98 -7.27 2.80
C GLY A 67 2.80 -7.40 1.85
N VAL A 68 2.36 -6.30 1.24
CA VAL A 68 1.29 -6.30 0.23
C VAL A 68 1.69 -7.07 -1.01
N ALA A 69 2.93 -6.91 -1.48
CA ALA A 69 3.43 -7.65 -2.66
C ALA A 69 3.49 -9.16 -2.40
N ARG A 70 3.93 -9.58 -1.20
CA ARG A 70 3.89 -10.98 -0.76
C ARG A 70 2.45 -11.50 -0.71
N GLU A 71 1.53 -10.75 -0.12
CA GLU A 71 0.13 -11.19 0.00
C GLU A 71 -0.52 -11.36 -1.37
N LEU A 72 -0.35 -10.41 -2.31
CA LEU A 72 -0.83 -10.53 -3.68
C LEU A 72 -0.25 -11.73 -4.42
N SER A 73 1.05 -11.98 -4.24
CA SER A 73 1.71 -13.17 -4.79
C SER A 73 1.05 -14.46 -4.33
N SER A 74 0.66 -14.55 -3.05
CA SER A 74 -0.03 -15.70 -2.47
C SER A 74 -1.47 -15.87 -2.97
N LYS A 75 -2.09 -14.80 -3.47
CA LYS A 75 -3.46 -14.82 -4.03
C LYS A 75 -3.52 -15.13 -5.52
N GLY A 76 -2.39 -15.43 -6.15
CA GLY A 76 -2.32 -15.90 -7.52
C GLY A 76 -2.40 -14.83 -8.59
N PHE A 77 -2.10 -13.58 -8.28
CA PHE A 77 -1.94 -12.54 -9.31
C PHE A 77 -0.83 -12.91 -10.30
N ASP A 78 -1.05 -12.64 -11.59
CA ASP A 78 -0.11 -12.97 -12.67
C ASP A 78 0.86 -11.83 -12.95
N LEU A 79 0.45 -10.60 -12.63
CA LEU A 79 1.23 -9.38 -12.80
C LEU A 79 1.06 -8.49 -11.57
N ILE A 80 2.16 -8.19 -10.91
CA ILE A 80 2.22 -7.27 -9.78
C ILE A 80 3.29 -6.22 -10.10
N ASP A 81 2.88 -5.01 -10.47
CA ASP A 81 3.78 -3.89 -10.64
C ASP A 81 3.86 -3.10 -9.33
N TRP A 82 5.04 -3.08 -8.73
CA TRP A 82 5.30 -2.46 -7.45
C TRP A 82 6.13 -1.18 -7.64
N TYR A 83 5.52 -0.03 -7.34
CA TYR A 83 6.11 1.29 -7.48
C TYR A 83 6.55 1.81 -6.12
N GLU A 84 7.85 1.83 -5.88
CA GLU A 84 8.42 2.19 -4.58
C GLU A 84 9.48 3.30 -4.73
N LEU A 85 9.37 4.30 -3.87
CA LEU A 85 10.26 5.47 -3.90
C LEU A 85 11.68 5.11 -3.48
N ASP A 86 11.82 4.33 -2.41
CA ASP A 86 13.10 4.10 -1.74
C ASP A 86 13.55 2.64 -1.78
N PRO A 87 14.49 2.30 -2.67
CA PRO A 87 15.03 0.94 -2.73
C PRO A 87 15.78 0.52 -1.45
N GLU A 88 16.20 1.48 -0.60
CA GLU A 88 16.91 1.19 0.63
C GLU A 88 15.95 0.66 1.71
N VAL A 89 14.69 1.15 1.75
CA VAL A 89 13.62 0.56 2.60
C VAL A 89 13.41 -0.90 2.24
N VAL A 90 13.21 -1.21 0.96
CA VAL A 90 13.00 -2.59 0.50
C VAL A 90 14.19 -3.48 0.87
N LYS A 91 15.42 -2.98 0.67
CA LYS A 91 16.64 -3.73 0.97
C LYS A 91 16.76 -4.09 2.46
N VAL A 92 16.48 -3.15 3.37
CA VAL A 92 16.56 -3.44 4.81
C VAL A 92 15.44 -4.34 5.27
N CYS A 93 14.24 -4.23 4.70
CA CYS A 93 13.14 -5.15 4.98
C CYS A 93 13.47 -6.58 4.52
N GLN A 94 14.05 -6.75 3.35
CA GLN A 94 14.53 -8.06 2.87
C GLN A 94 15.61 -8.67 3.76
N LYS A 95 16.41 -7.85 4.45
CA LYS A 95 17.46 -8.30 5.37
C LYS A 95 16.93 -8.65 6.76
N HIS A 96 16.02 -7.86 7.30
CA HIS A 96 15.63 -7.91 8.72
C HIS A 96 14.17 -8.29 8.96
N LEU A 97 13.30 -8.14 7.97
CA LEU A 97 11.86 -8.40 8.03
C LEU A 97 11.45 -9.48 7.00
N ILE A 98 12.25 -10.57 6.96
CA ILE A 98 12.08 -11.65 5.96
C ILE A 98 10.67 -12.24 6.00
N LYS A 99 10.05 -12.36 7.18
CA LYS A 99 8.67 -12.88 7.29
C LYS A 99 7.62 -11.91 6.75
N VAL A 100 7.93 -10.61 6.70
CA VAL A 100 7.08 -9.59 6.11
C VAL A 100 7.16 -9.65 4.58
N CYS A 101 8.35 -9.45 4.02
CA CYS A 101 8.52 -9.38 2.57
C CYS A 101 8.55 -10.75 1.87
N GLY A 102 8.91 -11.84 2.57
CA GLY A 102 9.02 -13.18 1.97
C GLY A 102 9.97 -13.18 0.75
N ASP A 103 9.68 -14.07 -0.19
CA ASP A 103 10.47 -14.26 -1.43
C ASP A 103 10.01 -13.34 -2.59
N VAL A 104 9.45 -12.17 -2.29
CA VAL A 104 8.90 -11.26 -3.31
C VAL A 104 9.91 -10.93 -4.40
N LYS A 105 11.20 -10.78 -4.04
CA LYS A 105 12.26 -10.47 -5.00
C LYS A 105 12.52 -11.62 -6.00
N ALA A 106 12.33 -12.86 -5.59
CA ALA A 106 12.52 -14.03 -6.44
C ALA A 106 11.25 -14.36 -7.27
N ASN A 107 10.13 -13.71 -6.99
CA ASN A 107 8.88 -13.95 -7.69
C ASN A 107 8.87 -13.21 -9.04
N ASN A 108 8.91 -13.95 -10.14
CA ASN A 108 8.91 -13.40 -11.51
C ASN A 108 7.62 -12.65 -11.89
N LYS A 109 6.55 -12.78 -11.11
CA LYS A 109 5.30 -12.02 -11.29
C LYS A 109 5.36 -10.62 -10.69
N VAL A 110 6.31 -10.36 -9.79
CA VAL A 110 6.51 -9.05 -9.17
C VAL A 110 7.60 -8.28 -9.90
N LYS A 111 7.22 -7.11 -10.41
CA LYS A 111 8.16 -6.18 -11.05
C LYS A 111 8.20 -4.89 -10.26
N THR A 112 9.36 -4.53 -9.74
CA THR A 112 9.54 -3.30 -8.98
C THR A 112 10.02 -2.16 -9.89
N PHE A 113 9.43 -0.99 -9.69
CA PHE A 113 9.78 0.28 -10.34
C PHE A 113 10.22 1.26 -9.26
N TRP A 114 11.47 1.71 -9.37
CA TRP A 114 12.07 2.59 -8.39
C TRP A 114 11.85 4.06 -8.70
N GLY A 115 11.60 4.86 -7.68
CA GLY A 115 11.43 6.30 -7.74
C GLY A 115 9.98 6.74 -7.60
N ASP A 116 9.68 7.98 -8.02
CA ASP A 116 8.34 8.53 -7.89
C ASP A 116 7.31 7.67 -8.64
N ALA A 117 6.42 7.05 -7.85
CA ALA A 117 5.35 6.19 -8.36
C ALA A 117 4.41 6.96 -9.30
N PHE A 118 4.10 8.21 -8.97
CA PHE A 118 3.15 9.01 -9.73
C PHE A 118 3.74 9.50 -11.06
N GLU A 119 5.05 9.72 -11.15
CA GLU A 119 5.71 9.94 -12.44
C GLU A 119 5.76 8.66 -13.27
N SER A 120 5.97 7.53 -12.62
CA SER A 120 6.03 6.23 -13.29
C SER A 120 4.69 5.82 -13.89
N ILE A 121 3.58 5.98 -13.16
CA ILE A 121 2.25 5.60 -13.65
C ILE A 121 1.75 6.46 -14.81
N LYS A 122 2.28 7.66 -15.03
CA LYS A 122 1.95 8.48 -16.20
C LYS A 122 2.28 7.77 -17.52
N LYS A 123 3.29 6.91 -17.51
CA LYS A 123 3.78 6.13 -18.67
C LYS A 123 3.07 4.77 -18.84
N VAL A 124 2.25 4.39 -17.86
CA VAL A 124 1.50 3.14 -17.91
C VAL A 124 0.32 3.29 -18.87
N LYS A 125 0.05 2.22 -19.65
CA LYS A 125 -1.10 2.19 -20.56
C LYS A 125 -2.42 2.23 -19.80
N ASP A 126 -3.46 2.72 -20.44
CA ASP A 126 -4.81 2.78 -19.89
C ASP A 126 -5.35 1.38 -19.60
N SER A 127 -6.19 1.27 -18.59
CA SER A 127 -6.91 0.05 -18.22
C SER A 127 -5.99 -1.19 -18.09
N LYS A 128 -4.86 -1.01 -17.42
CA LYS A 128 -3.87 -2.10 -17.24
C LYS A 128 -4.19 -3.00 -16.05
N TYR A 129 -4.64 -2.43 -14.94
CA TYR A 129 -4.75 -3.15 -13.67
C TYR A 129 -6.18 -3.47 -13.27
N ASP A 130 -6.39 -4.67 -12.72
CA ASP A 130 -7.65 -5.06 -12.07
C ASP A 130 -7.74 -4.45 -10.67
N LYS A 131 -6.58 -4.26 -10.00
CA LYS A 131 -6.48 -3.71 -8.65
C LYS A 131 -5.37 -2.67 -8.56
N ILE A 132 -5.61 -1.63 -7.77
CA ILE A 132 -4.58 -0.67 -7.35
C ILE A 132 -4.61 -0.60 -5.83
N PHE A 133 -3.45 -0.77 -5.22
CA PHE A 133 -3.23 -0.62 -3.77
C PHE A 133 -2.40 0.64 -3.53
N VAL A 134 -2.95 1.58 -2.76
CA VAL A 134 -2.26 2.82 -2.38
C VAL A 134 -1.81 2.67 -0.93
N ASP A 135 -0.53 2.36 -0.75
CA ASP A 135 0.11 2.06 0.52
C ASP A 135 1.16 3.12 0.86
N LEU A 136 0.67 4.35 1.01
CA LEU A 136 1.46 5.54 1.37
C LEU A 136 1.21 5.89 2.84
N ASN A 137 2.03 6.77 3.42
CA ASN A 137 1.80 7.29 4.75
C ASN A 137 0.42 7.96 4.86
N ASP A 138 -0.16 7.92 6.06
CA ASP A 138 -1.50 8.47 6.36
C ASP A 138 -1.46 9.96 6.76
N ASP A 139 -0.50 10.70 6.21
CA ASP A 139 -0.36 12.15 6.40
C ASP A 139 -1.06 12.96 5.30
N GLN A 140 -1.25 14.25 5.54
CA GLN A 140 -1.93 15.14 4.60
C GLN A 140 -1.15 15.30 3.29
N PHE A 141 0.19 15.26 3.34
CA PHE A 141 1.03 15.39 2.15
C PHE A 141 0.77 14.24 1.17
N CYS A 142 0.71 13.00 1.66
CA CYS A 142 0.43 11.83 0.84
C CYS A 142 -0.99 11.86 0.26
N ILE A 143 -1.98 12.34 1.03
CA ILE A 143 -3.36 12.54 0.54
C ILE A 143 -3.40 13.55 -0.60
N ASP A 144 -2.73 14.69 -0.44
CA ASP A 144 -2.68 15.75 -1.47
C ASP A 144 -1.94 15.27 -2.73
N LEU A 145 -0.90 14.48 -2.56
CA LEU A 145 -0.16 13.85 -3.66
C LEU A 145 -1.03 12.86 -4.43
N ALA A 146 -1.76 12.00 -3.74
CA ALA A 146 -2.72 11.09 -4.35
C ALA A 146 -3.85 11.86 -5.07
N ALA A 147 -4.37 12.93 -4.47
CA ALA A 147 -5.41 13.78 -5.06
C ALA A 147 -4.97 14.38 -6.40
N LYS A 148 -3.77 14.92 -6.47
CA LYS A 148 -3.18 15.47 -7.71
C LYS A 148 -3.07 14.42 -8.83
N ASN A 149 -2.90 13.16 -8.47
CA ASN A 149 -2.64 12.05 -9.38
C ASN A 149 -3.84 11.10 -9.59
N MET A 150 -4.99 11.40 -8.98
CA MET A 150 -6.17 10.53 -9.01
C MET A 150 -6.67 10.22 -10.43
N LYS A 151 -6.57 11.19 -11.35
CA LYS A 151 -6.90 10.96 -12.77
C LYS A 151 -6.00 9.91 -13.42
N ALA A 152 -4.70 9.90 -13.09
CA ALA A 152 -3.78 8.90 -13.60
C ALA A 152 -4.06 7.51 -13.00
N LEU A 153 -4.34 7.43 -11.70
CA LEU A 153 -4.75 6.19 -11.04
C LEU A 153 -6.03 5.62 -11.67
N LYS A 154 -7.05 6.47 -11.87
CA LYS A 154 -8.31 6.06 -12.51
C LYS A 154 -8.08 5.57 -13.95
N ARG A 155 -7.24 6.23 -14.74
CA ARG A 155 -6.92 5.88 -16.12
C ARG A 155 -6.29 4.50 -16.26
N ILE A 156 -5.34 4.15 -15.38
CA ILE A 156 -4.64 2.86 -15.43
C ILE A 156 -5.44 1.70 -14.83
N LEU A 157 -6.50 2.00 -14.09
CA LEU A 157 -7.42 1.01 -13.53
C LEU A 157 -8.47 0.62 -14.58
N LYS A 158 -8.67 -0.68 -14.78
CA LYS A 158 -9.69 -1.21 -15.69
C LYS A 158 -11.09 -0.78 -15.27
N SER A 159 -12.03 -0.76 -16.22
CA SER A 159 -13.46 -0.73 -15.90
C SER A 159 -13.82 -1.91 -15.00
N GLY A 160 -14.59 -1.65 -13.94
CA GLY A 160 -14.90 -2.66 -12.90
C GLY A 160 -13.71 -3.04 -12.00
N GLY A 161 -12.52 -2.45 -12.21
CA GLY A 161 -11.37 -2.61 -11.32
C GLY A 161 -11.60 -1.94 -9.96
N VAL A 162 -10.77 -2.26 -8.99
CA VAL A 162 -10.87 -1.75 -7.61
C VAL A 162 -9.61 -1.01 -7.22
N ILE A 163 -9.76 0.19 -6.69
CA ILE A 163 -8.72 0.89 -5.95
C ILE A 163 -8.96 0.73 -4.45
N THR A 164 -7.93 0.39 -3.72
CA THR A 164 -7.95 0.32 -2.24
C THR A 164 -6.79 1.12 -1.70
N ALA A 165 -7.07 1.99 -0.73
CA ALA A 165 -6.05 2.76 -0.02
C ALA A 165 -6.02 2.39 1.45
N GLN A 166 -4.83 2.30 2.04
CA GLN A 166 -4.70 2.43 3.47
C GLN A 166 -5.01 3.90 3.84
N VAL A 167 -5.83 4.11 4.84
CA VAL A 167 -6.30 5.46 5.17
C VAL A 167 -6.06 5.85 6.63
N GLY A 168 -5.36 4.98 7.36
CA GLY A 168 -4.96 5.23 8.73
C GLY A 168 -6.01 4.85 9.77
N CYS A 169 -5.87 5.43 10.94
CA CYS A 169 -6.65 5.13 12.13
C CYS A 169 -7.69 6.21 12.38
N MET A 170 -8.98 5.85 12.30
CA MET A 170 -10.09 6.80 12.51
C MET A 170 -10.06 7.44 13.91
N SER A 171 -9.65 6.71 14.94
CA SER A 171 -9.60 7.26 16.31
C SER A 171 -8.42 8.20 16.56
N LYS A 172 -7.32 8.03 15.81
CA LYS A 172 -6.08 8.84 15.97
C LYS A 172 -6.01 10.00 14.97
N LYS A 173 -6.40 9.75 13.71
CA LYS A 173 -6.30 10.72 12.60
C LYS A 173 -7.63 10.86 11.84
N PRO A 174 -8.75 11.24 12.49
CA PRO A 174 -10.09 11.22 11.87
C PRO A 174 -10.20 12.17 10.66
N ARG A 175 -9.47 13.26 10.64
CA ARG A 175 -9.46 14.22 9.53
C ARG A 175 -8.85 13.58 8.27
N GLN A 176 -7.70 12.94 8.41
CA GLN A 176 -7.01 12.29 7.30
C GLN A 176 -7.85 11.15 6.71
N VAL A 177 -8.44 10.31 7.56
CA VAL A 177 -9.34 9.25 7.11
C VAL A 177 -10.52 9.83 6.33
N LYS A 178 -11.18 10.87 6.84
CA LYS A 178 -12.29 11.55 6.13
C LYS A 178 -11.86 12.13 4.79
N ASN A 179 -10.69 12.77 4.73
CA ASN A 179 -10.16 13.34 3.48
C ASN A 179 -9.92 12.24 2.43
N TRP A 180 -9.39 11.07 2.83
CA TRP A 180 -9.26 9.91 1.94
C TRP A 180 -10.61 9.40 1.44
N LEU A 181 -11.60 9.26 2.34
CA LEU A 181 -12.95 8.81 1.95
C LEU A 181 -13.61 9.76 0.96
N GLU A 182 -13.51 11.06 1.18
CA GLU A 182 -14.03 12.09 0.27
C GLU A 182 -13.30 12.05 -1.08
N LEU A 183 -11.98 11.92 -1.08
CA LEU A 183 -11.18 11.82 -2.29
C LEU A 183 -11.62 10.63 -3.14
N LEU A 184 -11.75 9.44 -2.56
CA LEU A 184 -12.20 8.25 -3.26
C LEU A 184 -13.65 8.38 -3.73
N LYS A 185 -14.54 8.90 -2.87
CA LYS A 185 -15.95 9.09 -3.20
C LYS A 185 -16.14 10.03 -4.39
N ASN A 186 -15.40 11.14 -4.42
CA ASN A 186 -15.50 12.14 -5.50
C ASN A 186 -15.00 11.61 -6.85
N ASN A 187 -14.09 10.63 -6.86
CA ASN A 187 -13.51 10.10 -8.09
C ASN A 187 -14.11 8.77 -8.56
N PHE A 188 -14.60 7.94 -7.63
CA PHE A 188 -15.06 6.59 -7.93
C PHE A 188 -16.51 6.30 -7.46
N GLY A 189 -17.10 7.20 -6.70
CA GLY A 189 -18.47 7.04 -6.16
C GLY A 189 -18.50 6.32 -4.81
N ASN A 190 -19.12 5.14 -4.73
CA ASN A 190 -19.30 4.44 -3.46
C ASN A 190 -17.96 3.97 -2.89
N VAL A 191 -17.77 4.20 -1.59
CA VAL A 191 -16.58 3.77 -0.83
C VAL A 191 -17.01 2.74 0.22
N THR A 192 -16.33 1.61 0.25
CA THR A 192 -16.40 0.63 1.35
C THR A 192 -15.24 0.89 2.30
N LEU A 193 -15.51 0.89 3.58
CA LEU A 193 -14.50 1.05 4.63
C LEU A 193 -14.43 -0.24 5.45
N ASP A 194 -13.28 -0.90 5.41
CA ASP A 194 -12.96 -2.06 6.22
C ASP A 194 -11.96 -1.69 7.32
N GLU A 195 -11.95 -2.43 8.42
CA GLU A 195 -11.02 -2.19 9.51
C GLU A 195 -10.47 -3.49 10.10
N VAL A 196 -9.26 -3.41 10.66
CA VAL A 196 -8.63 -4.48 11.43
C VAL A 196 -7.82 -3.91 12.59
N PHE A 197 -7.88 -4.54 13.75
CA PHE A 197 -7.04 -4.15 14.88
C PHE A 197 -5.60 -4.62 14.67
N ILE A 198 -4.66 -3.67 14.63
CA ILE A 198 -3.21 -3.92 14.54
C ILE A 198 -2.59 -3.63 15.89
N PRO A 199 -2.18 -4.66 16.64
CA PRO A 199 -1.67 -4.50 18.02
C PRO A 199 -0.47 -3.56 18.11
N SER A 200 0.51 -3.66 17.20
CA SER A 200 1.70 -2.80 17.22
C SER A 200 1.39 -1.32 16.97
N PHE A 201 0.29 -1.02 16.27
CA PHE A 201 -0.21 0.34 16.07
C PHE A 201 -1.15 0.79 17.19
N ASP A 202 -1.56 -0.12 18.06
CA ASP A 202 -2.59 0.10 19.09
C ASP A 202 -3.82 0.82 18.51
N CYS A 203 -4.32 0.30 17.38
CA CYS A 203 -5.43 0.92 16.68
C CYS A 203 -6.16 -0.02 15.72
N ARG A 204 -7.45 0.29 15.46
CA ARG A 204 -8.19 -0.23 14.32
C ARG A 204 -7.80 0.54 13.07
N TRP A 205 -7.00 -0.11 12.23
CA TRP A 205 -6.53 0.46 10.97
C TRP A 205 -7.57 0.31 9.89
N ASN A 206 -7.73 1.32 9.05
CA ASN A 206 -8.80 1.38 8.08
C ASN A 206 -8.27 1.29 6.65
N PHE A 207 -9.04 0.60 5.80
CA PHE A 207 -8.80 0.46 4.36
C PHE A 207 -10.06 0.89 3.61
N ALA A 208 -9.89 1.84 2.70
CA ALA A 208 -10.99 2.37 1.91
C ALA A 208 -10.90 1.84 0.47
N SER A 209 -11.97 1.27 -0.02
CA SER A 209 -12.04 0.64 -1.35
C SER A 209 -13.17 1.19 -2.19
N SER A 210 -12.92 1.34 -3.50
CA SER A 210 -13.92 1.80 -4.46
C SER A 210 -13.77 1.09 -5.80
N HIS A 211 -14.88 0.92 -6.51
CA HIS A 211 -14.90 0.44 -7.88
C HIS A 211 -14.65 1.56 -8.90
N ASN A 212 -13.89 1.27 -9.94
CA ASN A 212 -13.86 2.09 -11.14
C ASN A 212 -15.08 1.75 -11.99
N LYS A 213 -16.23 2.35 -11.67
CA LYS A 213 -17.44 2.22 -12.49
C LYS A 213 -17.30 3.08 -13.74
N ASP A 214 -17.72 2.53 -14.90
CA ASP A 214 -17.91 3.36 -16.08
C ASP A 214 -18.95 4.44 -15.75
N GLN A 215 -18.62 5.68 -16.05
CA GLN A 215 -19.62 6.73 -16.09
C GLN A 215 -20.41 6.49 -17.39
N TYR A 216 -21.62 5.91 -17.25
CA TYR A 216 -22.61 5.91 -18.32
C TYR A 216 -23.17 7.32 -18.52
#